data_2645eeb7349527082f137d20f4d7d3ef
#
_entry.id   2645eeb7349527082f137d20f4d7d3ef
#
_cell.length_a   1.000
_cell.length_b   1.000
_cell.length_c   1.000
_cell.angle_alpha   90.00
_cell.angle_beta   90.00
_cell.angle_gamma   90.00
#
_symmetry.space_group_name_H-M   'P 1'
#
loop_
_entity.id
_entity.type
_entity.pdbx_description
1 polymer ?
#
loop_
_entity_poly.entity_id
_entity_poly.type
_entity_poly.pdbx_seq_one_letter_code
_entity_poly.pdbx_strand_id
1 'polypeptide(L)'
;MKRLTIITLALLSLNIMTAAKTNKTVTLRIIETSDVHGAFFPYDFIERRPMNGTMARVSTYLKRQRQKFGNRLILLDNGDILQGQPTCYYSNYVKTDLPNVAAEVINYLKYDAEVFGNHDIETGHIVYDKWIRELNCPTLGANIIDTKSGKPYVEPYLMLERNGVRIAVLGMLTPAIPNWLHQNLWSGMRFEEMVSCARKWVKTLREQEKADIVIGLFHSGWDGGISTLHYNEDATKKVAEEVEGFDVIFFGHDHTEHNSTLSNGVLCLDPSCNAIKVAQATIQCSFINGHWAITRKQGEIIDITKETVDEDYVKHFQPQIDSIRQFVEQPIGTFLTSMSSRDAFFGSAAFVDYIHDLQLEHTGADVSFNAPLQFDTEVRKGTVYMSDMFKLYRYENQIYTLRMTGREIRQHLEMSYNLWVNTMRTPDDHIMLLTDQSWDDKQRMGFKNLTFNFDSAAGIDYEVDVTKPDGQKVRILRFSDGRPFEEDQWYRVAMNSYRGNGGGELLVRGAGIPMDSLPSRIIYMSPRDQRHYLTEKIRHEGNVAPQSHHNWRFVPTEWAEPAILRDRKLIFKE
;
A
#
# COMPACT_ATOMS: atom_id res chain seq x y z
N MET A 1 -48.89 18.94 -96.10
CA MET A 1 -48.09 17.83 -95.52
C MET A 1 -47.09 18.45 -94.55
N LYS A 2 -47.37 18.42 -93.30
CA LYS A 2 -46.49 18.93 -92.19
C LYS A 2 -45.97 17.77 -91.42
N ARG A 3 -44.66 17.57 -91.43
CA ARG A 3 -44.00 16.53 -90.57
C ARG A 3 -43.83 17.08 -89.17
N LEU A 4 -44.37 16.35 -88.21
CA LEU A 4 -44.29 16.61 -86.76
C LEU A 4 -43.04 15.88 -86.26
N THR A 5 -42.04 16.61 -85.72
CA THR A 5 -40.86 16.02 -85.11
C THR A 5 -41.08 15.97 -83.57
N ILE A 6 -41.11 14.77 -83.07
CA ILE A 6 -41.22 14.54 -81.60
C ILE A 6 -39.79 14.51 -81.03
N ILE A 7 -39.47 15.43 -80.13
CA ILE A 7 -38.23 15.45 -79.37
C ILE A 7 -38.49 14.71 -78.02
N THR A 8 -37.86 13.56 -77.83
CA THR A 8 -37.89 12.80 -76.65
C THR A 8 -36.80 13.30 -75.71
N LEU A 9 -37.18 13.97 -74.59
CA LEU A 9 -36.26 14.37 -73.51
C LEU A 9 -36.03 13.17 -72.60
N ALA A 10 -34.82 12.61 -72.63
CA ALA A 10 -34.39 11.61 -71.70
C ALA A 10 -33.89 12.30 -70.42
N LEU A 11 -34.64 12.22 -69.32
CA LEU A 11 -34.23 12.63 -68.01
C LEU A 11 -33.28 11.56 -67.41
N LEU A 12 -31.96 11.84 -67.38
CA LEU A 12 -30.98 11.06 -66.62
C LEU A 12 -31.13 11.42 -65.13
N SER A 13 -31.85 10.62 -64.36
CA SER A 13 -31.83 10.72 -62.92
C SER A 13 -30.50 10.16 -62.36
N LEU A 14 -29.61 11.07 -61.98
CA LEU A 14 -28.41 10.75 -61.23
C LEU A 14 -28.79 10.35 -59.82
N ASN A 15 -28.88 9.05 -59.54
CA ASN A 15 -28.97 8.55 -58.18
C ASN A 15 -27.61 8.71 -57.51
N ILE A 16 -27.39 9.83 -56.80
CA ILE A 16 -26.28 9.97 -55.86
C ILE A 16 -26.61 9.09 -54.65
N MET A 17 -26.20 7.83 -54.71
CA MET A 17 -26.11 7.01 -53.48
C MET A 17 -25.05 7.65 -52.60
N THR A 18 -25.46 8.50 -51.65
CA THR A 18 -24.67 8.84 -50.50
C THR A 18 -24.47 7.55 -49.70
N ALA A 19 -23.35 6.84 -49.91
CA ALA A 19 -22.90 5.79 -49.03
C ALA A 19 -22.77 6.41 -47.65
N ALA A 20 -23.69 6.09 -46.77
CA ALA A 20 -23.56 6.41 -45.35
C ALA A 20 -22.21 5.87 -44.92
N LYS A 21 -21.24 6.75 -44.63
CA LYS A 21 -19.97 6.36 -44.01
C LYS A 21 -20.34 5.71 -42.68
N THR A 22 -20.35 4.39 -42.67
CA THR A 22 -20.45 3.64 -41.39
C THR A 22 -19.24 4.03 -40.58
N ASN A 23 -19.43 4.90 -39.56
CA ASN A 23 -18.37 5.26 -38.66
C ASN A 23 -17.90 3.98 -37.94
N LYS A 24 -16.63 3.61 -38.19
CA LYS A 24 -16.03 2.45 -37.52
C LYS A 24 -16.03 2.75 -36.02
N THR A 25 -16.64 1.86 -35.24
CA THR A 25 -16.73 1.98 -33.78
C THR A 25 -15.99 0.83 -33.12
N VAL A 26 -15.24 1.13 -32.08
CA VAL A 26 -14.48 0.17 -31.25
C VAL A 26 -14.87 0.39 -29.79
N THR A 27 -15.16 -0.70 -29.08
CA THR A 27 -15.37 -0.68 -27.63
C THR A 27 -14.19 -1.39 -26.97
N LEU A 28 -13.44 -0.66 -26.18
CA LEU A 28 -12.33 -1.15 -25.36
C LEU A 28 -12.79 -1.46 -23.95
N ARG A 29 -12.14 -2.44 -23.34
CA ARG A 29 -12.26 -2.80 -21.95
C ARG A 29 -10.89 -2.70 -21.30
N ILE A 30 -10.75 -1.85 -20.29
CA ILE A 30 -9.54 -1.75 -19.48
C ILE A 30 -9.88 -2.23 -18.08
N ILE A 31 -9.08 -3.12 -17.52
CA ILE A 31 -9.23 -3.66 -16.17
C ILE A 31 -7.92 -3.42 -15.43
N GLU A 32 -8.06 -3.01 -14.20
CA GLU A 32 -6.93 -2.78 -13.29
C GLU A 32 -7.12 -3.62 -12.03
N THR A 33 -5.99 -4.15 -11.53
CA THR A 33 -5.78 -4.59 -10.16
C THR A 33 -4.78 -3.66 -9.50
N SER A 34 -4.90 -3.44 -8.19
CA SER A 34 -4.01 -2.61 -7.39
C SER A 34 -3.84 -3.22 -6.01
N ASP A 35 -2.69 -2.98 -5.37
CA ASP A 35 -2.47 -3.32 -3.97
C ASP A 35 -2.85 -4.77 -3.64
N VAL A 36 -2.44 -5.69 -4.51
CA VAL A 36 -2.80 -7.11 -4.40
C VAL A 36 -2.20 -7.75 -3.15
N HIS A 37 -1.04 -7.26 -2.69
CA HIS A 37 -0.39 -7.67 -1.44
C HIS A 37 -0.28 -9.19 -1.27
N GLY A 38 0.08 -9.90 -2.35
CA GLY A 38 0.28 -11.34 -2.33
C GLY A 38 -1.00 -12.18 -2.19
N ALA A 39 -2.20 -11.58 -2.37
CA ALA A 39 -3.48 -12.27 -2.38
C ALA A 39 -3.67 -13.11 -3.67
N PHE A 40 -2.70 -13.97 -3.99
CA PHE A 40 -2.67 -14.72 -5.24
C PHE A 40 -3.57 -15.94 -5.20
N PHE A 41 -3.64 -16.63 -4.06
CA PHE A 41 -4.26 -17.95 -3.93
C PHE A 41 -5.51 -17.90 -3.05
N PRO A 42 -6.48 -18.83 -3.23
CA PRO A 42 -7.74 -18.82 -2.48
C PRO A 42 -7.56 -19.33 -1.03
N TYR A 43 -6.45 -18.95 -0.41
CA TYR A 43 -6.07 -19.36 0.94
C TYR A 43 -5.30 -18.25 1.64
N ASP A 44 -5.77 -17.87 2.83
CA ASP A 44 -5.08 -16.97 3.74
C ASP A 44 -4.03 -17.76 4.52
N PHE A 45 -2.76 -17.55 4.17
CA PHE A 45 -1.64 -18.28 4.79
C PHE A 45 -1.30 -17.78 6.21
N ILE A 46 -1.80 -16.59 6.59
CA ILE A 46 -1.66 -16.06 7.95
C ILE A 46 -2.68 -16.73 8.87
N GLU A 47 -3.96 -16.68 8.48
CA GLU A 47 -5.07 -17.22 9.27
C GLU A 47 -5.30 -18.72 9.02
N ARG A 48 -4.62 -19.30 8.03
CA ARG A 48 -4.72 -20.71 7.62
C ARG A 48 -6.15 -21.15 7.31
N ARG A 49 -6.86 -20.33 6.53
CA ARG A 49 -8.26 -20.56 6.13
C ARG A 49 -8.50 -20.12 4.68
N PRO A 50 -9.62 -20.56 4.07
CA PRO A 50 -10.00 -20.03 2.76
C PRO A 50 -10.12 -18.50 2.75
N MET A 51 -9.72 -17.89 1.62
CA MET A 51 -9.76 -16.45 1.38
C MET A 51 -10.63 -16.13 0.16
N ASN A 52 -11.38 -15.02 0.20
CA ASN A 52 -12.34 -14.66 -0.84
C ASN A 52 -11.79 -13.64 -1.86
N GLY A 53 -10.98 -12.66 -1.46
CA GLY A 53 -10.29 -11.75 -2.36
C GLY A 53 -9.01 -12.40 -2.87
N THR A 54 -8.94 -12.79 -4.14
CA THR A 54 -7.76 -13.47 -4.69
C THR A 54 -7.64 -13.35 -6.20
N MET A 55 -6.39 -13.39 -6.70
CA MET A 55 -6.11 -13.44 -8.13
C MET A 55 -6.68 -14.69 -8.83
N ALA A 56 -6.91 -15.77 -8.09
CA ALA A 56 -7.59 -16.97 -8.63
C ALA A 56 -9.05 -16.69 -9.02
N ARG A 57 -9.74 -15.76 -8.36
CA ARG A 57 -11.08 -15.29 -8.74
C ARG A 57 -11.04 -14.20 -9.80
N VAL A 58 -10.05 -13.31 -9.75
CA VAL A 58 -9.75 -12.36 -10.83
C VAL A 58 -9.55 -13.13 -12.14
N SER A 59 -8.85 -14.28 -12.12
CA SER A 59 -8.66 -15.13 -13.30
C SER A 59 -9.98 -15.56 -13.94
N THR A 60 -10.97 -16.01 -13.14
CA THR A 60 -12.31 -16.36 -13.63
C THR A 60 -13.00 -15.18 -14.32
N TYR A 61 -12.95 -14.01 -13.68
CA TYR A 61 -13.49 -12.78 -14.25
C TYR A 61 -12.81 -12.42 -15.57
N LEU A 62 -11.48 -12.48 -15.63
CA LEU A 62 -10.69 -12.17 -16.82
C LEU A 62 -10.96 -13.15 -17.98
N LYS A 63 -11.11 -14.46 -17.71
CA LYS A 63 -11.49 -15.45 -18.75
C LYS A 63 -12.78 -15.04 -19.45
N ARG A 64 -13.79 -14.61 -18.68
CA ARG A 64 -15.09 -14.14 -19.22
C ARG A 64 -14.93 -12.83 -20.00
N GLN A 65 -14.14 -11.86 -19.51
CA GLN A 65 -13.89 -10.60 -20.21
C GLN A 65 -13.11 -10.83 -21.52
N ARG A 66 -12.12 -11.71 -21.53
CA ARG A 66 -11.38 -12.08 -22.74
C ARG A 66 -12.25 -12.71 -23.81
N GLN A 67 -13.21 -13.57 -23.44
CA GLN A 67 -14.18 -14.13 -24.38
C GLN A 67 -15.01 -13.03 -25.05
N LYS A 68 -15.40 -12.00 -24.29
CA LYS A 68 -16.26 -10.92 -24.79
C LYS A 68 -15.51 -9.88 -25.60
N PHE A 69 -14.29 -9.52 -25.21
CA PHE A 69 -13.56 -8.38 -25.79
C PHE A 69 -12.37 -8.81 -26.66
N GLY A 70 -11.83 -10.02 -26.49
CA GLY A 70 -10.66 -10.48 -27.23
C GLY A 70 -9.46 -9.55 -27.04
N ASN A 71 -8.84 -9.13 -28.15
CA ASN A 71 -7.72 -8.19 -28.15
C ASN A 71 -8.07 -6.74 -27.76
N ARG A 72 -9.35 -6.44 -27.53
CA ARG A 72 -9.83 -5.12 -27.05
C ARG A 72 -9.84 -5.01 -25.52
N LEU A 73 -9.44 -6.08 -24.82
CA LEU A 73 -9.16 -6.07 -23.39
C LEU A 73 -7.72 -5.58 -23.18
N ILE A 74 -7.54 -4.68 -22.22
CA ILE A 74 -6.25 -4.22 -21.69
C ILE A 74 -6.27 -4.51 -20.20
N LEU A 75 -5.22 -5.12 -19.69
CA LEU A 75 -5.10 -5.52 -18.29
C LEU A 75 -3.86 -4.87 -17.68
N LEU A 76 -4.06 -4.14 -16.58
CA LEU A 76 -3.02 -3.35 -15.91
C LEU A 76 -2.96 -3.71 -14.43
N ASP A 77 -1.75 -3.70 -13.85
CA ASP A 77 -1.55 -3.80 -12.40
C ASP A 77 -0.89 -2.51 -11.89
N ASN A 78 -1.38 -2.03 -10.75
CA ASN A 78 -0.98 -0.74 -10.21
C ASN A 78 -0.02 -0.85 -9.02
N GLY A 79 0.74 -1.94 -8.92
CA GLY A 79 1.80 -2.11 -7.92
C GLY A 79 1.32 -2.57 -6.54
N ASP A 80 2.25 -2.58 -5.59
CA ASP A 80 2.13 -3.17 -4.25
C ASP A 80 1.73 -4.65 -4.32
N ILE A 81 2.50 -5.39 -5.13
CA ILE A 81 2.29 -6.82 -5.37
C ILE A 81 3.32 -7.70 -4.65
N LEU A 82 4.51 -7.15 -4.31
CA LEU A 82 5.63 -7.91 -3.75
C LEU A 82 5.62 -8.04 -2.21
N GLN A 83 4.66 -7.45 -1.50
CA GLN A 83 4.57 -7.46 -0.04
C GLN A 83 3.15 -7.85 0.41
N GLY A 84 2.99 -8.44 1.60
CA GLY A 84 1.71 -8.71 2.25
C GLY A 84 1.59 -10.14 2.74
N GLN A 85 0.94 -11.03 1.98
CA GLN A 85 0.78 -12.43 2.36
C GLN A 85 2.15 -13.16 2.49
N PRO A 86 2.24 -14.22 3.30
CA PRO A 86 3.44 -15.05 3.41
C PRO A 86 3.98 -15.57 2.07
N THR A 87 3.15 -15.60 1.05
CA THR A 87 3.52 -15.91 -0.35
C THR A 87 4.65 -15.02 -0.85
N CYS A 88 4.52 -13.70 -0.64
CA CYS A 88 5.54 -12.73 -1.05
C CYS A 88 6.83 -12.94 -0.25
N TYR A 89 6.74 -13.04 1.07
CA TYR A 89 7.91 -13.26 1.92
C TYR A 89 8.66 -14.54 1.55
N TYR A 90 7.93 -15.64 1.34
CA TYR A 90 8.52 -16.92 0.94
C TYR A 90 9.26 -16.83 -0.40
N SER A 91 8.63 -16.20 -1.40
CA SER A 91 9.23 -16.00 -2.72
C SER A 91 10.44 -15.07 -2.69
N ASN A 92 10.33 -13.96 -1.95
CA ASN A 92 11.34 -12.89 -1.97
C ASN A 92 12.58 -13.19 -1.12
N TYR A 93 12.42 -13.93 0.00
CA TYR A 93 13.47 -14.05 1.03
C TYR A 93 13.81 -15.48 1.46
N VAL A 94 12.96 -16.47 1.12
CA VAL A 94 13.18 -17.86 1.52
C VAL A 94 13.58 -18.74 0.33
N LYS A 95 12.87 -18.63 -0.79
CA LYS A 95 13.09 -19.39 -2.03
C LYS A 95 13.51 -18.49 -3.17
N THR A 96 14.61 -17.79 -2.99
CA THR A 96 15.12 -16.80 -3.94
C THR A 96 15.71 -17.40 -5.22
N ASP A 97 15.98 -18.72 -5.22
CA ASP A 97 16.46 -19.49 -6.36
C ASP A 97 15.35 -19.89 -7.36
N LEU A 98 14.09 -19.80 -6.95
CA LEU A 98 12.92 -20.04 -7.82
C LEU A 98 12.44 -18.75 -8.50
N PRO A 99 11.65 -18.85 -9.60
CA PRO A 99 10.98 -17.70 -10.17
C PRO A 99 10.14 -16.95 -9.12
N ASN A 100 10.05 -15.63 -9.25
CA ASN A 100 9.22 -14.81 -8.36
C ASN A 100 7.73 -15.12 -8.60
N VAL A 101 7.02 -15.51 -7.54
CA VAL A 101 5.61 -15.93 -7.66
C VAL A 101 4.72 -14.80 -8.16
N ALA A 102 4.99 -13.53 -7.81
CA ALA A 102 4.23 -12.40 -8.34
C ALA A 102 4.42 -12.27 -9.87
N ALA A 103 5.67 -12.40 -10.35
CA ALA A 103 5.92 -12.39 -11.80
C ALA A 103 5.23 -13.57 -12.51
N GLU A 104 5.25 -14.77 -11.93
CA GLU A 104 4.56 -15.92 -12.50
C GLU A 104 3.04 -15.69 -12.59
N VAL A 105 2.42 -15.06 -11.59
CA VAL A 105 0.98 -14.72 -11.57
C VAL A 105 0.65 -13.69 -12.64
N ILE A 106 1.41 -12.60 -12.74
CA ILE A 106 1.24 -11.56 -13.75
C ILE A 106 1.40 -12.13 -15.16
N ASN A 107 2.41 -12.96 -15.37
CA ASN A 107 2.67 -13.62 -16.65
C ASN A 107 1.56 -14.61 -17.04
N TYR A 108 1.07 -15.43 -16.09
CA TYR A 108 -0.02 -16.36 -16.31
C TYR A 108 -1.31 -15.63 -16.71
N LEU A 109 -1.62 -14.54 -16.03
CA LEU A 109 -2.80 -13.73 -16.30
C LEU A 109 -2.62 -12.79 -17.51
N LYS A 110 -1.40 -12.69 -18.07
CA LYS A 110 -1.08 -11.92 -19.28
C LYS A 110 -1.46 -10.44 -19.15
N TYR A 111 -0.86 -9.79 -18.18
CA TYR A 111 -0.95 -8.35 -18.04
C TYR A 111 -0.26 -7.62 -19.20
N ASP A 112 -0.77 -6.45 -19.58
CA ASP A 112 -0.19 -5.60 -20.62
C ASP A 112 0.89 -4.67 -20.05
N ALA A 113 0.74 -4.21 -18.81
CA ALA A 113 1.73 -3.41 -18.08
C ALA A 113 1.51 -3.48 -16.57
N GLU A 114 2.54 -3.10 -15.84
CA GLU A 114 2.60 -2.99 -14.39
C GLU A 114 3.34 -1.72 -13.98
N VAL A 115 3.09 -1.20 -12.77
CA VAL A 115 3.88 -0.11 -12.18
C VAL A 115 4.48 -0.56 -10.84
N PHE A 116 5.46 0.18 -10.34
CA PHE A 116 5.93 0.02 -8.99
C PHE A 116 4.94 0.56 -7.97
N GLY A 117 4.73 -0.17 -6.86
CA GLY A 117 4.24 0.37 -5.61
C GLY A 117 5.39 0.67 -4.62
N ASN A 118 5.10 1.36 -3.52
CA ASN A 118 6.09 1.66 -2.49
C ASN A 118 6.57 0.39 -1.78
N HIS A 119 5.71 -0.59 -1.56
CA HIS A 119 6.08 -1.88 -0.98
C HIS A 119 6.85 -2.77 -1.96
N ASP A 120 6.78 -2.53 -3.26
CA ASP A 120 7.65 -3.20 -4.22
C ASP A 120 9.09 -2.67 -4.09
N ILE A 121 9.26 -1.34 -4.01
CA ILE A 121 10.56 -0.70 -3.76
C ILE A 121 11.15 -1.11 -2.39
N GLU A 122 10.31 -1.31 -1.37
CA GLU A 122 10.71 -1.74 -0.01
C GLU A 122 11.48 -3.07 -0.04
N THR A 123 11.21 -3.94 -1.00
CA THR A 123 11.91 -5.23 -1.13
C THR A 123 13.39 -5.11 -1.50
N GLY A 124 13.81 -3.96 -2.02
CA GLY A 124 15.19 -3.69 -2.45
C GLY A 124 15.55 -4.31 -3.80
N HIS A 125 16.67 -3.85 -4.37
CA HIS A 125 17.16 -4.21 -5.70
C HIS A 125 17.25 -5.72 -5.96
N ILE A 126 17.63 -6.50 -4.96
CA ILE A 126 17.77 -7.96 -5.13
C ILE A 126 16.44 -8.61 -5.52
N VAL A 127 15.33 -8.10 -4.99
CA VAL A 127 13.99 -8.65 -5.24
C VAL A 127 13.35 -8.00 -6.46
N TYR A 128 13.15 -6.67 -6.45
CA TYR A 128 12.40 -6.04 -7.52
C TYR A 128 13.12 -6.03 -8.88
N ASP A 129 14.46 -5.95 -8.94
CA ASP A 129 15.19 -6.09 -10.22
C ASP A 129 15.07 -7.51 -10.79
N LYS A 130 14.98 -8.54 -9.93
CA LYS A 130 14.69 -9.91 -10.35
C LYS A 130 13.27 -10.00 -10.91
N TRP A 131 12.29 -9.50 -10.16
CA TRP A 131 10.89 -9.49 -10.54
C TRP A 131 10.67 -8.81 -11.90
N ILE A 132 11.22 -7.59 -12.12
CA ILE A 132 11.15 -6.89 -13.42
C ILE A 132 11.69 -7.76 -14.57
N ARG A 133 12.84 -8.42 -14.37
CA ARG A 133 13.43 -9.28 -15.41
C ARG A 133 12.61 -10.53 -15.73
N GLU A 134 11.79 -10.98 -14.79
CA GLU A 134 10.95 -12.17 -14.94
C GLU A 134 9.56 -11.85 -15.51
N LEU A 135 9.15 -10.58 -15.56
CA LEU A 135 7.90 -10.16 -16.17
C LEU A 135 7.94 -10.25 -17.70
N ASN A 136 6.79 -10.65 -18.28
CA ASN A 136 6.56 -10.63 -19.74
C ASN A 136 5.96 -9.32 -20.24
N CYS A 137 5.59 -8.40 -19.36
CA CYS A 137 5.10 -7.05 -19.67
C CYS A 137 6.07 -6.00 -19.11
N PRO A 138 6.06 -4.76 -19.61
CA PRO A 138 6.88 -3.70 -19.07
C PRO A 138 6.40 -3.26 -17.68
N THR A 139 7.34 -2.95 -16.79
CA THR A 139 7.12 -2.14 -15.59
C THR A 139 7.25 -0.68 -15.98
N LEU A 140 6.28 0.17 -15.59
CA LEU A 140 6.23 1.59 -15.94
C LEU A 140 6.57 2.47 -14.74
N GLY A 141 7.26 3.61 -15.00
CA GLY A 141 7.64 4.53 -13.92
C GLY A 141 8.25 5.83 -14.46
N ALA A 142 7.41 6.70 -15.00
CA ALA A 142 7.85 7.93 -15.69
C ALA A 142 8.58 8.92 -14.79
N ASN A 143 8.24 8.95 -13.49
CA ASN A 143 8.83 9.83 -12.48
C ASN A 143 9.90 9.16 -11.61
N ILE A 144 10.24 7.91 -11.87
CA ILE A 144 11.37 7.20 -11.26
C ILE A 144 12.60 7.41 -12.15
N ILE A 145 13.54 8.22 -11.72
CA ILE A 145 14.66 8.66 -12.57
C ILE A 145 15.95 8.00 -12.12
N ASP A 146 16.63 7.34 -13.06
CA ASP A 146 18.00 6.87 -12.86
C ASP A 146 18.96 8.07 -12.69
N THR A 147 19.65 8.13 -11.57
CA THR A 147 20.50 9.27 -11.20
C THR A 147 21.75 9.40 -12.05
N LYS A 148 22.18 8.34 -12.75
CA LYS A 148 23.37 8.35 -13.60
C LYS A 148 23.04 8.85 -15.02
N SER A 149 21.95 8.34 -15.60
CA SER A 149 21.54 8.68 -16.96
C SER A 149 20.65 9.91 -17.04
N GLY A 150 19.94 10.26 -15.94
CA GLY A 150 18.91 11.30 -15.93
C GLY A 150 17.64 10.91 -16.69
N LYS A 151 17.50 9.65 -17.09
CA LYS A 151 16.33 9.09 -17.80
C LYS A 151 15.46 8.31 -16.82
N PRO A 152 14.20 7.97 -17.18
CA PRO A 152 13.40 7.05 -16.39
C PRO A 152 14.15 5.72 -16.13
N TYR A 153 14.04 5.20 -14.91
CA TYR A 153 14.69 3.97 -14.47
C TYR A 153 14.09 2.72 -15.13
N VAL A 154 12.78 2.74 -15.34
CA VAL A 154 12.02 1.76 -16.13
C VAL A 154 11.30 2.49 -17.27
N GLU A 155 10.53 1.76 -18.08
CA GLU A 155 9.79 2.40 -19.18
C GLU A 155 8.83 3.48 -18.66
N PRO A 156 8.81 4.69 -19.22
CA PRO A 156 7.93 5.74 -18.73
C PRO A 156 6.46 5.49 -19.07
N TYR A 157 6.21 4.86 -20.22
CA TYR A 157 4.87 4.57 -20.72
C TYR A 157 4.87 3.37 -21.66
N LEU A 158 3.70 2.80 -21.89
CA LEU A 158 3.46 1.78 -22.90
C LEU A 158 2.54 2.33 -24.00
N MET A 159 2.91 2.12 -25.28
CA MET A 159 2.02 2.36 -26.42
C MET A 159 1.40 1.05 -26.89
N LEU A 160 0.07 1.02 -26.94
CA LEU A 160 -0.73 -0.09 -27.45
C LEU A 160 -1.53 0.34 -28.68
N GLU A 161 -1.79 -0.61 -29.58
CA GLU A 161 -2.78 -0.43 -30.63
C GLU A 161 -3.85 -1.53 -30.53
N ARG A 162 -5.10 -1.13 -30.47
CA ARG A 162 -6.25 -2.04 -30.41
C ARG A 162 -7.29 -1.65 -31.47
N ASN A 163 -7.41 -2.47 -32.50
CA ASN A 163 -8.33 -2.24 -33.63
C ASN A 163 -8.14 -0.87 -34.33
N GLY A 164 -6.90 -0.38 -34.36
CA GLY A 164 -6.51 0.89 -34.97
C GLY A 164 -6.62 2.10 -34.03
N VAL A 165 -7.05 1.92 -32.78
CA VAL A 165 -7.00 2.96 -31.73
C VAL A 165 -5.63 2.90 -31.06
N ARG A 166 -4.93 4.04 -31.01
CA ARG A 166 -3.63 4.20 -30.34
C ARG A 166 -3.84 4.61 -28.89
N ILE A 167 -3.34 3.80 -27.97
CA ILE A 167 -3.56 3.95 -26.53
C ILE A 167 -2.21 4.07 -25.84
N ALA A 168 -2.03 5.12 -25.06
CA ALA A 168 -0.87 5.29 -24.18
C ALA A 168 -1.25 4.98 -22.74
N VAL A 169 -0.39 4.25 -22.03
CA VAL A 169 -0.47 4.04 -20.57
C VAL A 169 0.76 4.67 -19.94
N LEU A 170 0.58 5.73 -19.14
CA LEU A 170 1.63 6.44 -18.42
C LEU A 170 1.69 5.92 -16.99
N GLY A 171 2.81 5.31 -16.58
CA GLY A 171 3.00 4.82 -15.21
C GLY A 171 3.69 5.84 -14.31
N MET A 172 3.23 6.00 -13.07
CA MET A 172 3.90 6.83 -12.06
C MET A 172 3.76 6.23 -10.65
N LEU A 173 4.73 6.56 -9.80
CA LEU A 173 4.80 6.16 -8.39
C LEU A 173 4.74 7.40 -7.51
N THR A 174 4.18 7.28 -6.30
CA THR A 174 4.27 8.33 -5.28
C THR A 174 5.73 8.77 -5.06
N PRO A 175 6.02 10.07 -5.03
CA PRO A 175 7.38 10.55 -4.81
C PRO A 175 7.83 10.49 -3.34
N ALA A 176 6.98 10.03 -2.42
CA ALA A 176 7.24 9.99 -0.99
C ALA A 176 8.17 8.86 -0.53
N ILE A 177 8.65 8.01 -1.44
CA ILE A 177 9.54 6.86 -1.15
C ILE A 177 10.68 7.20 -0.17
N PRO A 178 11.42 8.32 -0.31
CA PRO A 178 12.53 8.65 0.61
C PRO A 178 12.10 8.90 2.06
N ASN A 179 10.80 9.14 2.32
CA ASN A 179 10.29 9.37 3.67
C ASN A 179 10.08 8.08 4.47
N TRP A 180 10.04 6.93 3.80
CA TRP A 180 9.74 5.66 4.44
C TRP A 180 10.88 4.64 4.32
N LEU A 181 11.64 4.73 3.22
CA LEU A 181 12.58 3.71 2.84
C LEU A 181 14.03 4.22 2.87
N HIS A 182 14.90 3.42 3.44
CA HIS A 182 16.33 3.72 3.44
C HIS A 182 16.89 3.78 2.01
N GLN A 183 17.80 4.72 1.78
CA GLN A 183 18.37 5.00 0.45
C GLN A 183 18.98 3.78 -0.25
N ASN A 184 19.49 2.77 0.48
CA ASN A 184 20.05 1.57 -0.15
C ASN A 184 18.99 0.75 -0.91
N LEU A 185 17.70 0.83 -0.54
CA LEU A 185 16.62 0.08 -1.20
C LEU A 185 16.26 0.67 -2.57
N TRP A 186 16.47 1.97 -2.74
CA TRP A 186 16.20 2.71 -3.99
C TRP A 186 17.47 3.42 -4.52
N SER A 187 18.66 2.88 -4.21
CA SER A 187 19.93 3.46 -4.65
C SER A 187 19.99 3.61 -6.17
N GLY A 188 20.49 4.75 -6.64
CA GLY A 188 20.51 5.07 -8.08
C GLY A 188 19.20 5.62 -8.62
N MET A 189 18.17 5.79 -7.82
CA MET A 189 16.90 6.41 -8.19
C MET A 189 16.71 7.79 -7.55
N ARG A 190 15.87 8.61 -8.16
CA ARG A 190 15.23 9.79 -7.55
C ARG A 190 13.80 9.86 -8.06
N PHE A 191 12.93 10.46 -7.29
CA PHE A 191 11.50 10.51 -7.59
C PHE A 191 11.10 11.95 -7.91
N GLU A 192 10.53 12.17 -9.10
CA GLU A 192 10.06 13.50 -9.53
C GLU A 192 8.62 13.73 -9.07
N GLU A 193 8.27 15.00 -8.86
CA GLU A 193 6.91 15.42 -8.53
C GLU A 193 5.94 15.06 -9.65
N MET A 194 4.75 14.53 -9.30
CA MET A 194 3.87 13.87 -10.25
C MET A 194 3.21 14.83 -11.25
N VAL A 195 2.78 16.02 -10.83
CA VAL A 195 2.05 16.96 -11.72
C VAL A 195 2.93 17.46 -12.86
N SER A 196 4.15 17.88 -12.53
CA SER A 196 5.13 18.37 -13.53
C SER A 196 5.59 17.25 -14.46
N CYS A 197 5.83 16.06 -13.91
CA CYS A 197 6.18 14.87 -14.68
C CYS A 197 5.04 14.48 -15.64
N ALA A 198 3.82 14.38 -15.14
CA ALA A 198 2.63 14.05 -15.94
C ALA A 198 2.42 15.05 -17.09
N ARG A 199 2.53 16.36 -16.81
CA ARG A 199 2.38 17.41 -17.82
C ARG A 199 3.37 17.26 -18.97
N LYS A 200 4.63 16.95 -18.65
CA LYS A 200 5.69 16.69 -19.63
C LYS A 200 5.35 15.47 -20.50
N TRP A 201 4.98 14.35 -19.89
CA TRP A 201 4.77 13.10 -20.62
C TRP A 201 3.45 13.10 -21.40
N VAL A 202 2.36 13.62 -20.87
CA VAL A 202 1.09 13.73 -21.61
C VAL A 202 1.28 14.55 -22.89
N LYS A 203 2.05 15.64 -22.83
CA LYS A 203 2.40 16.39 -24.05
C LYS A 203 3.12 15.53 -25.08
N THR A 204 4.10 14.73 -24.67
CA THR A 204 4.81 13.78 -25.54
C THR A 204 3.84 12.77 -26.15
N LEU A 205 2.97 12.15 -25.32
CA LEU A 205 2.02 11.12 -25.75
C LEU A 205 0.99 11.67 -26.78
N ARG A 206 0.49 12.88 -26.57
CA ARG A 206 -0.47 13.52 -27.48
C ARG A 206 0.18 14.06 -28.74
N GLU A 207 1.31 14.78 -28.62
CA GLU A 207 1.91 15.52 -29.71
C GLU A 207 2.87 14.66 -30.54
N GLN A 208 3.67 13.77 -29.93
CA GLN A 208 4.67 12.97 -30.63
C GLN A 208 4.17 11.57 -30.95
N GLU A 209 3.64 10.87 -29.91
CA GLU A 209 3.13 9.50 -30.05
C GLU A 209 1.74 9.45 -30.70
N LYS A 210 1.03 10.58 -30.79
CA LYS A 210 -0.30 10.68 -31.42
C LYS A 210 -1.30 9.70 -30.80
N ALA A 211 -1.27 9.55 -29.46
CA ALA A 211 -2.20 8.70 -28.75
C ALA A 211 -3.64 9.24 -28.87
N ASP A 212 -4.57 8.36 -29.28
CA ASP A 212 -6.01 8.65 -29.30
C ASP A 212 -6.58 8.64 -27.88
N ILE A 213 -6.04 7.75 -27.01
CA ILE A 213 -6.42 7.60 -25.60
C ILE A 213 -5.15 7.66 -24.75
N VAL A 214 -5.19 8.44 -23.65
CA VAL A 214 -4.13 8.48 -22.64
C VAL A 214 -4.69 8.03 -21.30
N ILE A 215 -4.10 6.95 -20.76
CA ILE A 215 -4.42 6.34 -19.49
C ILE A 215 -3.28 6.67 -18.51
N GLY A 216 -3.62 7.19 -17.32
CA GLY A 216 -2.72 7.22 -16.16
C GLY A 216 -2.85 5.90 -15.40
N LEU A 217 -1.72 5.36 -14.94
CA LEU A 217 -1.63 4.22 -14.03
C LEU A 217 -0.70 4.63 -12.90
N PHE A 218 -1.29 5.04 -11.77
CA PHE A 218 -0.59 5.77 -10.73
C PHE A 218 -0.64 5.05 -9.39
N HIS A 219 0.50 4.60 -8.90
CA HIS A 219 0.58 4.14 -7.51
C HIS A 219 0.78 5.35 -6.58
N SER A 220 -0.31 6.05 -6.31
CA SER A 220 -0.43 7.25 -5.47
C SER A 220 -1.91 7.44 -5.16
N GLY A 221 -2.28 7.66 -3.90
CA GLY A 221 -3.66 7.81 -3.47
C GLY A 221 -4.37 9.04 -4.05
N TRP A 222 -5.66 9.17 -3.73
CA TRP A 222 -6.48 10.23 -4.28
C TRP A 222 -6.02 11.61 -3.84
N ASP A 223 -5.97 11.87 -2.51
CA ASP A 223 -5.66 13.18 -1.93
C ASP A 223 -5.32 12.99 -0.45
N GLY A 224 -4.21 13.51 0.01
CA GLY A 224 -3.79 13.42 1.41
C GLY A 224 -2.34 12.98 1.58
N GLY A 225 -2.09 12.18 2.62
CA GLY A 225 -0.75 11.70 2.94
C GLY A 225 0.25 12.83 3.28
N ILE A 226 1.52 12.58 3.03
CA ILE A 226 2.61 13.55 3.29
C ILE A 226 2.58 14.65 2.22
N SER A 227 2.44 15.90 2.68
CA SER A 227 2.53 17.08 1.82
C SER A 227 3.75 17.92 2.19
N THR A 228 4.59 18.21 1.20
CA THR A 228 5.81 19.02 1.34
C THR A 228 5.77 20.20 0.37
N LEU A 229 6.78 21.07 0.43
CA LEU A 229 6.96 22.14 -0.58
C LEU A 229 7.32 21.58 -1.97
N HIS A 230 7.76 20.34 -2.07
CA HIS A 230 8.31 19.75 -3.28
C HIS A 230 7.38 18.71 -3.93
N TYR A 231 6.52 18.05 -3.16
CA TYR A 231 5.60 17.01 -3.65
C TYR A 231 4.48 16.73 -2.66
N ASN A 232 3.44 16.06 -3.14
CA ASN A 232 2.41 15.40 -2.35
C ASN A 232 2.55 13.89 -2.52
N GLU A 233 2.35 13.14 -1.44
CA GLU A 233 2.30 11.68 -1.45
C GLU A 233 1.13 11.20 -2.32
N ASP A 234 -0.09 11.63 -1.97
CA ASP A 234 -1.31 11.33 -2.70
C ASP A 234 -1.61 12.49 -3.66
N ALA A 235 -1.18 12.33 -4.90
CA ALA A 235 -1.21 13.39 -5.90
C ALA A 235 -2.16 13.13 -7.07
N THR A 236 -2.89 12.00 -7.08
CA THR A 236 -3.72 11.60 -8.22
C THR A 236 -4.80 12.61 -8.55
N LYS A 237 -5.53 13.12 -7.55
CA LYS A 237 -6.52 14.17 -7.73
C LYS A 237 -5.92 15.42 -8.38
N LYS A 238 -4.79 15.87 -7.85
CA LYS A 238 -4.11 17.07 -8.34
C LYS A 238 -3.64 16.91 -9.79
N VAL A 239 -3.09 15.74 -10.14
CA VAL A 239 -2.75 15.42 -11.54
C VAL A 239 -3.99 15.43 -12.41
N ALA A 240 -5.09 14.79 -11.99
CA ALA A 240 -6.33 14.70 -12.74
C ALA A 240 -7.00 16.07 -12.97
N GLU A 241 -6.87 17.01 -12.03
CA GLU A 241 -7.43 18.36 -12.11
C GLU A 241 -6.54 19.33 -12.89
N GLU A 242 -5.20 19.26 -12.73
CA GLU A 242 -4.26 20.26 -13.26
C GLU A 242 -3.57 19.87 -14.56
N VAL A 243 -3.63 18.61 -14.98
CA VAL A 243 -2.97 18.12 -16.20
C VAL A 243 -3.99 17.75 -17.25
N GLU A 244 -4.11 18.60 -18.27
CA GLU A 244 -4.99 18.32 -19.41
C GLU A 244 -4.45 17.14 -20.25
N GLY A 245 -5.37 16.34 -20.80
CA GLY A 245 -5.05 15.33 -21.80
C GLY A 245 -5.10 13.88 -21.31
N PHE A 246 -5.43 13.61 -20.05
CA PHE A 246 -5.83 12.27 -19.61
C PHE A 246 -7.30 11.99 -19.96
N ASP A 247 -7.58 10.74 -20.32
CA ASP A 247 -8.95 10.24 -20.51
C ASP A 247 -9.42 9.42 -19.32
N VAL A 248 -8.56 8.56 -18.79
CA VAL A 248 -8.80 7.71 -17.62
C VAL A 248 -7.54 7.71 -16.76
N ILE A 249 -7.72 7.72 -15.45
CA ILE A 249 -6.65 7.48 -14.48
C ILE A 249 -7.10 6.32 -13.59
N PHE A 250 -6.33 5.25 -13.58
CA PHE A 250 -6.37 4.19 -12.61
C PHE A 250 -5.33 4.48 -11.54
N PHE A 251 -5.68 4.22 -10.27
CA PHE A 251 -4.79 4.53 -9.16
C PHE A 251 -5.02 3.60 -7.96
N GLY A 252 -4.16 3.69 -6.93
CA GLY A 252 -4.21 2.88 -5.71
C GLY A 252 -3.36 3.51 -4.61
N HIS A 253 -2.72 2.71 -3.75
CA HIS A 253 -1.87 3.12 -2.63
C HIS A 253 -2.64 3.43 -1.33
N ASP A 254 -3.73 4.19 -1.39
CA ASP A 254 -4.51 4.57 -0.20
C ASP A 254 -5.52 3.50 0.24
N HIS A 255 -5.64 2.39 -0.51
CA HIS A 255 -6.53 1.26 -0.27
C HIS A 255 -8.04 1.65 -0.22
N THR A 256 -8.41 2.75 -0.85
CA THR A 256 -9.76 3.32 -0.79
C THR A 256 -10.45 3.18 -2.14
N GLU A 257 -11.65 2.59 -2.14
CA GLU A 257 -12.44 2.47 -3.37
C GLU A 257 -12.83 3.85 -3.92
N HIS A 258 -12.56 4.08 -5.20
CA HIS A 258 -12.91 5.32 -5.88
C HIS A 258 -13.48 5.07 -7.28
N ASN A 259 -14.55 5.78 -7.61
CA ASN A 259 -15.10 5.81 -8.96
C ASN A 259 -15.77 7.17 -9.20
N SER A 260 -15.10 8.06 -9.90
CA SER A 260 -15.65 9.37 -10.24
C SER A 260 -15.26 9.82 -11.65
N THR A 261 -16.04 10.75 -12.20
CA THR A 261 -15.65 11.48 -13.40
C THR A 261 -15.61 12.98 -13.05
N LEU A 262 -14.46 13.59 -13.25
CA LEU A 262 -14.24 15.00 -12.96
C LEU A 262 -14.94 15.91 -13.96
N SER A 263 -15.08 17.21 -13.64
CA SER A 263 -15.71 18.22 -14.52
C SER A 263 -14.98 18.41 -15.86
N ASN A 264 -13.66 18.15 -15.91
CA ASN A 264 -12.86 18.14 -17.13
C ASN A 264 -13.02 16.85 -17.94
N GLY A 265 -13.83 15.90 -17.47
CA GLY A 265 -14.15 14.65 -18.13
C GLY A 265 -13.18 13.50 -17.83
N VAL A 266 -12.15 13.63 -17.01
CA VAL A 266 -11.25 12.54 -16.64
C VAL A 266 -11.99 11.54 -15.74
N LEU A 267 -11.98 10.25 -16.12
CA LEU A 267 -12.51 9.15 -15.32
C LEU A 267 -11.42 8.65 -14.38
N CYS A 268 -11.68 8.62 -13.06
CA CYS A 268 -10.74 8.20 -12.02
C CYS A 268 -11.28 6.97 -11.28
N LEU A 269 -10.46 5.92 -11.17
CA LEU A 269 -10.85 4.62 -10.64
C LEU A 269 -9.77 4.04 -9.72
N ASP A 270 -10.19 3.51 -8.56
CA ASP A 270 -9.36 2.74 -7.62
C ASP A 270 -10.17 1.54 -7.11
N PRO A 271 -9.66 0.29 -7.24
CA PRO A 271 -10.37 -0.90 -6.79
C PRO A 271 -10.21 -1.19 -5.29
N SER A 272 -9.48 -0.38 -4.53
CA SER A 272 -8.98 -0.74 -3.19
C SER A 272 -7.95 -1.88 -3.27
N CYS A 273 -7.83 -2.74 -2.28
CA CYS A 273 -6.71 -3.68 -2.12
C CYS A 273 -7.13 -5.15 -2.01
N ASN A 274 -6.10 -6.05 -1.94
CA ASN A 274 -6.20 -7.48 -1.66
C ASN A 274 -7.03 -8.27 -2.67
N ALA A 275 -7.08 -7.83 -3.94
CA ALA A 275 -7.83 -8.47 -5.02
C ALA A 275 -9.30 -8.80 -4.63
N ILE A 276 -9.92 -7.97 -3.77
CA ILE A 276 -11.34 -8.07 -3.42
C ILE A 276 -12.19 -7.50 -4.55
N LYS A 277 -11.67 -6.47 -5.21
CA LYS A 277 -12.31 -5.79 -6.34
C LYS A 277 -11.32 -5.58 -7.47
N VAL A 278 -11.84 -5.26 -8.64
CA VAL A 278 -11.07 -4.73 -9.77
C VAL A 278 -11.74 -3.47 -10.29
N ALA A 279 -10.93 -2.50 -10.74
CA ALA A 279 -11.45 -1.34 -11.44
C ALA A 279 -11.58 -1.63 -12.93
N GLN A 280 -12.65 -1.15 -13.54
CA GLN A 280 -12.95 -1.42 -14.93
C GLN A 280 -13.43 -0.17 -15.66
N ALA A 281 -12.79 0.19 -16.76
CA ALA A 281 -13.27 1.19 -17.69
C ALA A 281 -13.76 0.56 -18.98
N THR A 282 -14.90 1.05 -19.49
CA THR A 282 -15.42 0.77 -20.83
C THR A 282 -15.36 2.03 -21.65
N ILE A 283 -14.58 2.01 -22.74
CA ILE A 283 -14.40 3.15 -23.62
C ILE A 283 -14.91 2.81 -25.02
N GLN A 284 -15.85 3.59 -25.52
CA GLN A 284 -16.33 3.50 -26.90
C GLN A 284 -15.72 4.62 -27.73
N CYS A 285 -15.02 4.24 -28.81
CA CYS A 285 -14.44 5.16 -29.76
C CYS A 285 -15.10 5.05 -31.12
N SER A 286 -15.27 6.16 -31.81
CA SER A 286 -15.72 6.21 -33.19
C SER A 286 -14.68 6.93 -34.06
N PHE A 287 -14.46 6.41 -35.27
CA PHE A 287 -13.58 7.04 -36.23
C PHE A 287 -14.33 8.15 -36.98
N ILE A 288 -14.02 9.41 -36.63
CA ILE A 288 -14.73 10.61 -37.12
C ILE A 288 -13.71 11.53 -37.76
N ASN A 289 -13.97 11.95 -38.97
CA ASN A 289 -13.10 12.92 -39.72
C ASN A 289 -11.61 12.55 -39.75
N GLY A 290 -11.29 11.26 -39.86
CA GLY A 290 -9.91 10.80 -39.98
C GLY A 290 -9.16 10.55 -38.68
N HIS A 291 -9.80 10.66 -37.51
CA HIS A 291 -9.23 10.39 -36.20
C HIS A 291 -10.22 9.64 -35.30
N TRP A 292 -9.71 8.94 -34.29
CA TRP A 292 -10.52 8.31 -33.28
C TRP A 292 -10.93 9.32 -32.21
N ALA A 293 -12.20 9.31 -31.83
CA ALA A 293 -12.76 10.13 -30.76
C ALA A 293 -13.52 9.26 -29.76
N ILE A 294 -13.35 9.50 -28.47
CA ILE A 294 -14.11 8.86 -27.41
C ILE A 294 -15.56 9.40 -27.47
N THR A 295 -16.52 8.51 -27.66
CA THR A 295 -17.96 8.84 -27.70
C THR A 295 -18.70 8.47 -26.43
N ARG A 296 -18.16 7.50 -25.68
CA ARG A 296 -18.69 7.12 -24.37
C ARG A 296 -17.56 6.56 -23.50
N LYS A 297 -17.63 6.87 -22.21
CA LYS A 297 -16.71 6.37 -21.19
C LYS A 297 -17.48 6.08 -19.90
N GLN A 298 -17.19 4.96 -19.28
CA GLN A 298 -17.86 4.52 -18.05
C GLN A 298 -16.92 3.72 -17.19
N GLY A 299 -16.87 4.02 -15.87
CA GLY A 299 -16.14 3.29 -14.84
C GLY A 299 -17.07 2.41 -14.00
N GLU A 300 -16.55 1.28 -13.53
CA GLU A 300 -17.23 0.35 -12.63
C GLU A 300 -16.17 -0.28 -11.69
N ILE A 301 -16.55 -0.45 -10.42
CA ILE A 301 -15.78 -1.25 -9.46
C ILE A 301 -16.49 -2.58 -9.30
N ILE A 302 -15.80 -3.67 -9.59
CA ILE A 302 -16.36 -5.01 -9.67
C ILE A 302 -15.93 -5.84 -8.46
N ASP A 303 -16.89 -6.29 -7.66
CA ASP A 303 -16.66 -7.19 -6.53
C ASP A 303 -16.31 -8.60 -7.03
N ILE A 304 -15.04 -8.97 -6.89
CA ILE A 304 -14.48 -10.25 -7.35
C ILE A 304 -14.80 -11.40 -6.38
N THR A 305 -15.17 -11.10 -5.14
CA THR A 305 -15.51 -12.14 -4.15
C THR A 305 -16.71 -13.00 -4.55
N LYS A 306 -17.53 -12.52 -5.48
CA LYS A 306 -18.69 -13.23 -6.05
C LYS A 306 -18.33 -14.19 -7.18
N GLU A 307 -17.13 -14.11 -7.72
CA GLU A 307 -16.66 -15.03 -8.77
C GLU A 307 -16.27 -16.39 -8.17
N THR A 308 -16.38 -17.44 -8.96
CA THR A 308 -15.82 -18.74 -8.58
C THR A 308 -14.30 -18.74 -8.69
N VAL A 309 -13.64 -19.58 -7.92
CA VAL A 309 -12.20 -19.80 -8.04
C VAL A 309 -11.91 -20.49 -9.38
N ASP A 310 -10.88 -20.04 -10.10
CA ASP A 310 -10.40 -20.68 -11.31
C ASP A 310 -9.59 -21.92 -10.97
N GLU A 311 -10.15 -23.10 -11.24
CA GLU A 311 -9.51 -24.38 -10.95
C GLU A 311 -8.24 -24.62 -11.77
N ASP A 312 -8.18 -24.14 -13.03
CA ASP A 312 -6.97 -24.27 -13.87
C ASP A 312 -5.82 -23.43 -13.28
N TYR A 313 -6.15 -22.22 -12.80
CA TYR A 313 -5.20 -21.35 -12.10
C TYR A 313 -4.66 -22.04 -10.84
N VAL A 314 -5.53 -22.54 -9.98
CA VAL A 314 -5.13 -23.24 -8.75
C VAL A 314 -4.28 -24.47 -9.07
N LYS A 315 -4.68 -25.27 -10.05
CA LYS A 315 -3.91 -26.45 -10.48
C LYS A 315 -2.52 -26.08 -11.00
N HIS A 316 -2.42 -24.98 -11.76
CA HIS A 316 -1.12 -24.50 -12.26
C HIS A 316 -0.17 -24.11 -11.12
N PHE A 317 -0.68 -23.41 -10.09
CA PHE A 317 0.10 -22.93 -8.95
C PHE A 317 0.10 -23.89 -7.75
N GLN A 318 -0.44 -25.09 -7.87
CA GLN A 318 -0.51 -26.04 -6.74
C GLN A 318 0.87 -26.32 -6.08
N PRO A 319 1.98 -26.47 -6.83
CA PRO A 319 3.30 -26.66 -6.21
C PRO A 319 3.74 -25.51 -5.32
N GLN A 320 3.47 -24.25 -5.75
CA GLN A 320 3.77 -23.05 -4.96
C GLN A 320 2.88 -22.99 -3.71
N ILE A 321 1.57 -23.23 -3.86
CA ILE A 321 0.60 -23.28 -2.76
C ILE A 321 1.04 -24.28 -1.69
N ASP A 322 1.43 -25.49 -2.09
CA ASP A 322 1.84 -26.56 -1.16
C ASP A 322 3.15 -26.19 -0.44
N SER A 323 4.11 -25.60 -1.15
CA SER A 323 5.39 -25.17 -0.59
C SER A 323 5.22 -24.06 0.43
N ILE A 324 4.36 -23.07 0.13
CA ILE A 324 4.06 -21.95 1.03
C ILE A 324 3.29 -22.44 2.25
N ARG A 325 2.32 -23.37 2.06
CA ARG A 325 1.60 -23.98 3.17
C ARG A 325 2.56 -24.71 4.11
N GLN A 326 3.46 -25.52 3.57
CA GLN A 326 4.49 -26.21 4.35
C GLN A 326 5.37 -25.22 5.13
N PHE A 327 5.73 -24.09 4.54
CA PHE A 327 6.51 -23.05 5.20
C PHE A 327 5.74 -22.41 6.36
N VAL A 328 4.49 -21.99 6.17
CA VAL A 328 3.73 -21.29 7.20
C VAL A 328 3.27 -22.20 8.33
N GLU A 329 3.14 -23.51 8.08
CA GLU A 329 2.77 -24.53 9.05
C GLU A 329 3.97 -25.12 9.82
N GLN A 330 5.19 -24.61 9.60
CA GLN A 330 6.35 -25.02 10.40
C GLN A 330 6.18 -24.58 11.86
N PRO A 331 6.24 -25.51 12.82
CA PRO A 331 6.28 -25.15 14.23
C PRO A 331 7.65 -24.53 14.56
N ILE A 332 7.64 -23.41 15.29
CA ILE A 332 8.85 -22.67 15.68
C ILE A 332 9.07 -22.58 17.19
N GLY A 333 8.07 -22.94 18.00
CA GLY A 333 8.14 -22.91 19.45
C GLY A 333 6.77 -23.10 20.09
N THR A 334 6.64 -22.74 21.35
CA THR A 334 5.40 -22.83 22.13
C THR A 334 5.20 -21.58 22.97
N PHE A 335 4.05 -20.94 22.87
CA PHE A 335 3.64 -19.90 23.82
C PHE A 335 2.85 -20.50 24.99
N LEU A 336 3.25 -20.16 26.20
CA LEU A 336 2.61 -20.61 27.44
C LEU A 336 1.41 -19.74 27.82
N THR A 337 1.33 -18.52 27.28
CA THR A 337 0.22 -17.56 27.45
C THR A 337 -0.21 -17.03 26.10
N SER A 338 -1.50 -16.68 25.96
CA SER A 338 -1.99 -15.93 24.80
C SER A 338 -1.65 -14.45 24.93
N MET A 339 -1.52 -13.74 23.82
CA MET A 339 -1.37 -12.29 23.78
C MET A 339 -2.24 -11.69 22.68
N SER A 340 -2.81 -10.52 22.95
CA SER A 340 -3.72 -9.80 22.06
C SER A 340 -3.19 -8.40 21.75
N SER A 341 -3.28 -8.01 20.48
CA SER A 341 -2.97 -6.64 20.06
C SER A 341 -3.94 -5.61 20.63
N ARG A 342 -5.18 -6.01 20.96
CA ARG A 342 -6.20 -5.14 21.58
C ARG A 342 -5.69 -4.52 22.89
N ASP A 343 -4.95 -5.27 23.68
CA ASP A 343 -4.46 -4.81 24.98
C ASP A 343 -3.46 -3.67 24.86
N ALA A 344 -2.68 -3.69 23.77
CA ALA A 344 -1.64 -2.69 23.49
C ALA A 344 -2.19 -1.27 23.25
N PHE A 345 -3.47 -1.14 22.91
CA PHE A 345 -4.09 0.19 22.76
C PHE A 345 -4.41 0.86 24.10
N PHE A 346 -4.43 0.11 25.19
CA PHE A 346 -4.90 0.59 26.48
C PHE A 346 -3.85 0.55 27.61
N GLY A 347 -2.63 0.12 27.31
CA GLY A 347 -1.55 0.03 28.29
C GLY A 347 -0.37 -0.79 27.79
N SER A 348 0.64 -0.97 28.64
CA SER A 348 1.72 -1.94 28.40
C SER A 348 1.12 -3.34 28.23
N ALA A 349 1.48 -4.06 27.19
CA ALA A 349 0.85 -5.33 26.83
C ALA A 349 1.84 -6.32 26.21
N ALA A 350 1.72 -7.59 26.58
CA ALA A 350 2.62 -8.66 26.14
C ALA A 350 2.81 -8.73 24.63
N PHE A 351 1.81 -8.34 23.83
CA PHE A 351 1.88 -8.36 22.37
C PHE A 351 2.95 -7.40 21.82
N VAL A 352 3.03 -6.18 22.33
CA VAL A 352 4.01 -5.17 21.91
C VAL A 352 5.30 -5.31 22.71
N ASP A 353 5.19 -5.67 23.99
CA ASP A 353 6.33 -5.79 24.89
C ASP A 353 7.29 -6.91 24.44
N TYR A 354 6.78 -8.01 23.88
CA TYR A 354 7.63 -9.06 23.31
C TYR A 354 8.45 -8.59 22.09
N ILE A 355 7.91 -7.64 21.31
CA ILE A 355 8.64 -7.00 20.22
C ILE A 355 9.69 -6.01 20.77
N HIS A 356 9.33 -5.27 21.82
CA HIS A 356 10.29 -4.42 22.53
C HIS A 356 11.46 -5.21 23.11
N ASP A 357 11.19 -6.37 23.72
CA ASP A 357 12.24 -7.28 24.24
C ASP A 357 13.20 -7.68 23.13
N LEU A 358 12.68 -8.12 21.98
CA LEU A 358 13.53 -8.43 20.83
C LEU A 358 14.42 -7.25 20.45
N GLN A 359 13.84 -6.05 20.31
CA GLN A 359 14.58 -4.86 19.88
C GLN A 359 15.68 -4.49 20.89
N LEU A 360 15.39 -4.51 22.18
CA LEU A 360 16.35 -4.21 23.25
C LEU A 360 17.46 -5.26 23.33
N GLU A 361 17.11 -6.54 23.34
CA GLU A 361 18.08 -7.65 23.40
C GLU A 361 19.00 -7.67 22.17
N HIS A 362 18.42 -7.50 20.97
CA HIS A 362 19.19 -7.58 19.73
C HIS A 362 20.15 -6.39 19.57
N THR A 363 19.77 -5.18 20.02
CA THR A 363 20.54 -3.95 19.80
C THR A 363 21.34 -3.49 21.01
N GLY A 364 20.98 -3.93 22.21
CA GLY A 364 21.50 -3.38 23.48
C GLY A 364 21.18 -1.89 23.61
N ALA A 365 20.05 -1.42 23.05
CA ALA A 365 19.61 -0.04 23.17
C ALA A 365 19.07 0.26 24.58
N ASP A 366 19.04 1.55 24.96
CA ASP A 366 18.51 1.99 26.25
C ASP A 366 16.98 2.05 26.23
N VAL A 367 16.39 2.37 25.09
CA VAL A 367 14.94 2.54 24.87
C VAL A 367 14.52 1.86 23.58
N SER A 368 13.31 1.36 23.52
CA SER A 368 12.69 0.80 22.32
C SER A 368 11.36 1.47 22.04
N PHE A 369 11.08 1.84 20.78
CA PHE A 369 9.79 2.31 20.30
C PHE A 369 9.14 1.28 19.37
N ASN A 370 7.85 1.01 19.58
CA ASN A 370 7.04 0.19 18.68
C ASN A 370 5.55 0.48 18.83
N ALA A 371 4.81 0.39 17.74
CA ALA A 371 3.35 0.52 17.70
C ALA A 371 2.68 -0.86 17.64
N PRO A 372 1.39 -0.99 18.07
CA PRO A 372 0.60 -2.17 17.76
C PRO A 372 0.26 -2.17 16.27
N LEU A 373 1.04 -2.91 15.46
CA LEU A 373 0.92 -2.95 14.00
C LEU A 373 -0.30 -3.75 13.50
N GLN A 374 -1.03 -4.39 14.40
CA GLN A 374 -2.24 -5.14 14.16
C GLN A 374 -3.35 -4.61 15.07
N PHE A 375 -4.56 -4.44 14.52
CA PHE A 375 -5.68 -3.87 15.27
C PHE A 375 -6.35 -4.91 16.18
N ASP A 376 -6.76 -6.04 15.62
CA ASP A 376 -7.55 -7.06 16.30
C ASP A 376 -6.99 -8.45 15.98
N THR A 377 -5.87 -8.77 16.64
CA THR A 377 -5.14 -10.02 16.41
C THR A 377 -4.77 -10.67 17.73
N GLU A 378 -4.93 -11.98 17.78
CA GLU A 378 -4.53 -12.81 18.91
C GLU A 378 -3.50 -13.86 18.45
N VAL A 379 -2.40 -13.99 19.19
CA VAL A 379 -1.50 -15.15 19.12
C VAL A 379 -1.77 -16.00 20.35
N ARG A 380 -2.34 -17.20 20.11
CA ARG A 380 -2.84 -18.06 21.19
C ARG A 380 -1.74 -18.88 21.83
N LYS A 381 -1.92 -19.23 23.09
CA LYS A 381 -1.10 -20.24 23.78
C LYS A 381 -1.13 -21.56 23.03
N GLY A 382 -0.02 -22.28 23.04
CA GLY A 382 0.17 -23.54 22.32
C GLY A 382 1.30 -23.47 21.31
N THR A 383 1.31 -24.38 20.36
CA THR A 383 2.32 -24.40 19.30
C THR A 383 2.26 -23.14 18.47
N VAL A 384 3.41 -22.46 18.33
CA VAL A 384 3.60 -21.28 17.49
C VAL A 384 4.11 -21.74 16.14
N TYR A 385 3.45 -21.29 15.09
CA TYR A 385 3.81 -21.60 13.70
C TYR A 385 4.43 -20.38 13.01
N MET A 386 5.10 -20.60 11.91
CA MET A 386 5.66 -19.50 11.09
C MET A 386 4.59 -18.48 10.67
N SER A 387 3.33 -18.94 10.42
CA SER A 387 2.19 -18.05 10.14
C SER A 387 1.91 -17.05 11.28
N ASP A 388 2.13 -17.42 12.53
CA ASP A 388 1.86 -16.55 13.67
C ASP A 388 2.84 -15.37 13.75
N MET A 389 4.01 -15.48 13.09
CA MET A 389 4.96 -14.38 12.99
C MET A 389 4.43 -13.22 12.13
N PHE A 390 3.58 -13.53 11.16
CA PHE A 390 2.89 -12.51 10.36
C PHE A 390 1.74 -11.85 11.12
N LYS A 391 1.18 -12.51 12.13
CA LYS A 391 0.24 -11.91 13.08
C LYS A 391 0.95 -11.01 14.07
N LEU A 392 2.10 -11.44 14.56
CA LEU A 392 2.86 -10.68 15.55
C LEU A 392 3.53 -9.44 14.92
N TYR A 393 4.11 -9.61 13.73
CA TYR A 393 4.78 -8.53 13.01
C TYR A 393 4.47 -8.55 11.51
N ARG A 394 3.66 -7.61 11.05
CA ARG A 394 3.09 -7.62 9.69
C ARG A 394 4.08 -7.26 8.59
N TYR A 395 4.99 -6.31 8.84
CA TYR A 395 5.85 -5.69 7.82
C TYR A 395 7.26 -6.30 7.77
N GLU A 396 7.97 -6.08 6.67
CA GLU A 396 9.36 -6.53 6.47
C GLU A 396 10.40 -5.51 7.01
N ASN A 397 10.05 -4.76 8.04
CA ASN A 397 10.93 -3.74 8.60
C ASN A 397 12.18 -4.33 9.26
N GLN A 398 13.33 -3.71 9.03
CA GLN A 398 14.57 -3.93 9.77
C GLN A 398 14.51 -3.30 11.16
N ILE A 399 15.39 -3.73 12.06
CA ILE A 399 15.61 -3.09 13.36
C ILE A 399 16.69 -2.02 13.18
N TYR A 400 16.36 -0.79 13.53
CA TYR A 400 17.30 0.33 13.56
C TYR A 400 17.62 0.71 15.01
N THR A 401 18.83 1.25 15.22
CA THR A 401 19.17 1.97 16.45
C THR A 401 19.59 3.39 16.08
N LEU A 402 18.93 4.37 16.68
CA LEU A 402 19.23 5.78 16.51
C LEU A 402 19.83 6.37 17.79
N ARG A 403 20.60 7.44 17.64
CA ARG A 403 20.98 8.32 18.76
C ARG A 403 19.93 9.40 18.92
N MET A 404 19.33 9.49 20.11
CA MET A 404 18.36 10.50 20.47
C MET A 404 18.68 11.09 21.85
N THR A 405 18.40 12.36 22.07
CA THR A 405 18.43 12.96 23.41
C THR A 405 17.19 12.53 24.20
N GLY A 406 17.25 12.60 25.53
CA GLY A 406 16.09 12.32 26.38
C GLY A 406 14.91 13.24 26.06
N ARG A 407 15.17 14.49 25.68
CA ARG A 407 14.14 15.42 25.22
C ARG A 407 13.47 14.97 23.94
N GLU A 408 14.23 14.52 22.94
CA GLU A 408 13.71 13.98 21.68
C GLU A 408 12.88 12.69 21.93
N ILE A 409 13.31 11.83 22.87
CA ILE A 409 12.55 10.64 23.29
C ILE A 409 11.19 11.03 23.87
N ARG A 410 11.16 11.99 24.81
CA ARG A 410 9.90 12.46 25.40
C ARG A 410 8.99 13.11 24.34
N GLN A 411 9.54 13.94 23.48
CA GLN A 411 8.78 14.63 22.42
C GLN A 411 8.22 13.65 21.38
N HIS A 412 8.95 12.60 21.04
CA HIS A 412 8.44 11.51 20.20
C HIS A 412 7.19 10.86 20.82
N LEU A 413 7.27 10.50 22.10
CA LEU A 413 6.13 9.93 22.81
C LEU A 413 4.96 10.92 22.93
N GLU A 414 5.25 12.21 23.20
CA GLU A 414 4.20 13.23 23.23
C GLU A 414 3.41 13.28 21.92
N MET A 415 4.10 13.28 20.76
CA MET A 415 3.41 13.26 19.48
C MET A 415 2.64 11.95 19.27
N SER A 416 3.21 10.80 19.63
CA SER A 416 2.51 9.53 19.56
C SER A 416 1.20 9.56 20.33
N TYR A 417 1.25 9.98 21.59
CA TYR A 417 0.04 10.04 22.43
C TYR A 417 -0.94 11.15 22.03
N ASN A 418 -0.48 12.23 21.40
CA ASN A 418 -1.36 13.24 20.81
C ASN A 418 -2.16 12.73 19.63
N LEU A 419 -1.61 11.74 18.88
CA LEU A 419 -2.33 11.07 17.81
C LEU A 419 -3.28 9.99 18.32
N TRP A 420 -3.01 9.44 19.49
CA TRP A 420 -3.62 8.23 20.03
C TRP A 420 -4.72 8.51 21.05
N VAL A 421 -4.45 9.39 22.05
CA VAL A 421 -5.34 9.62 23.18
C VAL A 421 -5.93 11.02 23.17
N ASN A 422 -7.18 11.09 23.64
CA ASN A 422 -7.91 12.33 23.83
C ASN A 422 -7.33 13.14 25.02
N THR A 423 -7.67 14.40 25.10
CA THR A 423 -7.50 15.21 26.31
C THR A 423 -8.84 15.19 27.07
N MET A 424 -8.91 14.37 28.11
CA MET A 424 -10.12 14.23 28.93
C MET A 424 -10.36 15.47 29.80
N ARG A 425 -11.57 15.98 29.80
CA ARG A 425 -12.03 17.11 30.64
C ARG A 425 -12.89 16.63 31.79
N THR A 426 -13.50 15.47 31.64
CA THR A 426 -14.32 14.80 32.63
C THR A 426 -14.02 13.29 32.61
N PRO A 427 -14.31 12.56 33.71
CA PRO A 427 -14.16 11.09 33.74
C PRO A 427 -15.03 10.35 32.73
N ASP A 428 -16.07 11.02 32.19
CA ASP A 428 -17.00 10.42 31.24
C ASP A 428 -16.56 10.54 29.77
N ASP A 429 -15.50 11.31 29.50
CA ASP A 429 -14.95 11.45 28.17
C ASP A 429 -14.30 10.14 27.68
N HIS A 430 -14.22 9.95 26.37
CA HIS A 430 -13.42 8.88 25.77
C HIS A 430 -11.93 9.11 26.03
N ILE A 431 -11.20 8.04 26.37
CA ILE A 431 -9.74 8.11 26.51
C ILE A 431 -9.05 8.03 25.14
N MET A 432 -9.62 7.29 24.18
CA MET A 432 -9.09 7.20 22.83
C MET A 432 -9.54 8.39 21.99
N LEU A 433 -8.67 8.85 21.10
CA LEU A 433 -8.99 9.89 20.13
C LEU A 433 -9.72 9.26 18.95
N LEU A 434 -11.06 9.24 19.03
CA LEU A 434 -11.94 8.59 18.07
C LEU A 434 -12.36 9.53 16.95
N THR A 435 -12.74 8.96 15.80
CA THR A 435 -13.28 9.71 14.66
C THR A 435 -14.77 10.00 14.83
N ASP A 436 -15.22 11.17 14.35
CA ASP A 436 -16.63 11.51 14.22
C ASP A 436 -17.26 10.95 12.93
N GLN A 437 -16.43 10.38 12.05
CA GLN A 437 -16.83 9.81 10.75
C GLN A 437 -17.28 8.36 10.89
N SER A 438 -17.71 7.76 9.77
CA SER A 438 -18.03 6.34 9.72
C SER A 438 -16.87 5.46 10.17
N TRP A 439 -17.16 4.44 10.98
CA TRP A 439 -16.18 3.46 11.47
C TRP A 439 -15.89 2.35 10.44
N ASP A 440 -16.36 2.49 9.20
CA ASP A 440 -16.11 1.54 8.11
C ASP A 440 -14.72 1.71 7.49
N ASP A 441 -13.99 2.76 7.85
CA ASP A 441 -12.59 2.96 7.47
C ASP A 441 -11.71 1.87 8.12
N LYS A 442 -11.29 0.91 7.30
CA LYS A 442 -10.47 -0.23 7.74
C LYS A 442 -9.04 0.15 8.15
N GLN A 443 -8.54 1.31 7.74
CA GLN A 443 -7.20 1.77 8.13
C GLN A 443 -7.23 2.39 9.54
N ARG A 444 -8.27 3.13 9.88
CA ARG A 444 -8.39 3.86 11.15
C ARG A 444 -9.13 3.09 12.23
N MET A 445 -9.98 2.15 11.88
CA MET A 445 -10.70 1.27 12.82
C MET A 445 -11.45 2.03 13.92
N GLY A 446 -12.02 3.20 13.59
CA GLY A 446 -12.70 4.06 14.55
C GLY A 446 -11.80 5.08 15.26
N PHE A 447 -10.49 5.00 15.14
CA PHE A 447 -9.56 6.02 15.60
C PHE A 447 -9.51 7.21 14.62
N LYS A 448 -9.20 8.39 15.13
CA LYS A 448 -9.01 9.58 14.30
C LYS A 448 -7.76 9.49 13.42
N ASN A 449 -6.72 8.82 13.94
CA ASN A 449 -5.42 8.69 13.28
C ASN A 449 -5.06 7.21 13.06
N LEU A 450 -4.05 6.96 12.21
CA LEU A 450 -3.59 5.63 11.86
C LEU A 450 -2.88 4.95 13.03
N THR A 451 -3.31 3.76 13.42
CA THR A 451 -2.87 3.06 14.64
C THR A 451 -1.40 2.63 14.60
N PHE A 452 -0.82 2.44 13.44
CA PHE A 452 0.60 2.12 13.30
C PHE A 452 1.55 3.28 13.66
N ASN A 453 0.99 4.45 14.00
CA ASN A 453 1.72 5.59 14.56
C ASN A 453 1.56 5.73 16.08
N PHE A 454 0.98 4.74 16.77
CA PHE A 454 0.78 4.76 18.21
C PHE A 454 1.94 4.07 18.94
N ASP A 455 3.13 4.66 18.85
CA ASP A 455 4.32 4.14 19.50
C ASP A 455 4.20 4.22 21.03
N SER A 456 4.43 3.09 21.69
CA SER A 456 4.77 3.01 23.10
C SER A 456 6.28 2.82 23.27
N ALA A 457 6.78 2.82 24.50
CA ALA A 457 8.20 2.62 24.78
C ALA A 457 8.44 1.52 25.82
N ALA A 458 9.55 0.82 25.68
CA ALA A 458 10.16 0.00 26.72
C ALA A 458 11.59 0.46 27.04
N GLY A 459 12.14 -0.01 28.18
CA GLY A 459 13.41 0.45 28.72
C GLY A 459 13.28 1.66 29.66
N ILE A 460 12.12 2.32 29.67
CA ILE A 460 11.79 3.43 30.56
C ILE A 460 10.44 3.23 31.24
N ASP A 461 10.32 3.72 32.48
CA ASP A 461 9.07 3.80 33.21
C ASP A 461 8.46 5.19 33.03
N TYR A 462 7.19 5.27 32.60
CA TYR A 462 6.54 6.56 32.35
C TYR A 462 5.03 6.52 32.56
N GLU A 463 4.45 7.71 32.66
CA GLU A 463 3.00 7.93 32.77
C GLU A 463 2.50 8.85 31.67
N VAL A 464 1.27 8.62 31.25
CA VAL A 464 0.56 9.44 30.25
C VAL A 464 -0.65 10.07 30.92
N ASP A 465 -0.56 11.37 31.25
CA ASP A 465 -1.65 12.11 31.89
C ASP A 465 -2.67 12.57 30.84
N VAL A 466 -3.78 11.87 30.79
CA VAL A 466 -4.87 12.11 29.82
C VAL A 466 -5.64 13.39 30.06
N THR A 467 -5.41 14.09 31.17
CA THR A 467 -6.04 15.39 31.48
C THR A 467 -5.23 16.57 30.95
N LYS A 468 -3.98 16.33 30.55
CA LYS A 468 -3.07 17.38 30.06
C LYS A 468 -3.26 17.66 28.57
N PRO A 469 -3.02 18.89 28.14
CA PRO A 469 -3.04 19.24 26.73
C PRO A 469 -1.92 18.52 25.97
N ASP A 470 -2.07 18.47 24.66
CA ASP A 470 -1.06 17.92 23.75
C ASP A 470 0.32 18.54 24.00
N GLY A 471 1.36 17.72 23.99
CA GLY A 471 2.74 18.08 24.28
C GLY A 471 3.09 18.13 25.78
N GLN A 472 2.15 17.79 26.68
CA GLN A 472 2.34 17.79 28.13
C GLN A 472 1.78 16.54 28.82
N LYS A 473 1.47 15.49 28.05
CA LYS A 473 0.87 14.25 28.55
C LYS A 473 1.90 13.28 29.14
N VAL A 474 3.13 13.25 28.59
CA VAL A 474 4.12 12.22 28.92
C VAL A 474 5.06 12.69 30.02
N ARG A 475 5.14 11.89 31.10
CA ARG A 475 6.10 12.05 32.18
C ARG A 475 6.98 10.82 32.29
N ILE A 476 8.23 10.89 31.85
CA ILE A 476 9.23 9.82 32.04
C ILE A 476 9.74 9.89 33.48
N LEU A 477 9.68 8.78 34.18
CA LEU A 477 10.02 8.68 35.60
C LEU A 477 11.49 8.31 35.79
N ARG A 478 11.95 7.30 35.03
CA ARG A 478 13.30 6.72 35.12
C ARG A 478 13.48 5.68 34.02
N PHE A 479 14.68 5.14 33.88
CA PHE A 479 14.89 3.88 33.18
C PHE A 479 14.31 2.71 33.99
N SER A 480 13.84 1.65 33.31
CA SER A 480 13.24 0.48 33.98
C SER A 480 14.25 -0.30 34.82
N ASP A 481 15.56 -0.10 34.59
CA ASP A 481 16.64 -0.65 35.44
C ASP A 481 16.94 0.21 36.67
N GLY A 482 16.20 1.29 36.89
CA GLY A 482 16.33 2.20 38.04
C GLY A 482 17.26 3.40 37.83
N ARG A 483 18.01 3.49 36.71
CA ARG A 483 18.83 4.66 36.40
C ARG A 483 17.97 5.93 36.23
N PRO A 484 18.50 7.13 36.59
CA PRO A 484 17.81 8.38 36.30
C PRO A 484 17.74 8.63 34.80
N PHE A 485 16.62 9.23 34.35
CA PHE A 485 16.44 9.68 32.96
C PHE A 485 16.68 11.19 32.89
N GLU A 486 17.58 11.60 32.01
CA GLU A 486 18.01 12.98 31.85
C GLU A 486 17.70 13.51 30.43
N GLU A 487 16.96 14.60 30.32
CA GLU A 487 16.51 15.12 29.00
C GLU A 487 17.66 15.54 28.07
N ASP A 488 18.77 15.99 28.61
CA ASP A 488 19.89 16.53 27.82
C ASP A 488 20.96 15.46 27.49
N GLN A 489 20.80 14.23 27.97
CA GLN A 489 21.71 13.12 27.66
C GLN A 489 21.32 12.40 26.37
N TRP A 490 22.33 11.79 25.72
CA TRP A 490 22.18 10.99 24.52
C TRP A 490 21.99 9.51 24.88
N TYR A 491 21.01 8.90 24.24
CA TYR A 491 20.65 7.50 24.41
C TYR A 491 20.59 6.76 23.08
N ARG A 492 20.67 5.43 23.15
CA ARG A 492 20.48 4.52 22.02
C ARG A 492 19.02 4.09 22.01
N VAL A 493 18.32 4.33 20.92
CA VAL A 493 16.89 4.05 20.79
C VAL A 493 16.65 3.08 19.65
N ALA A 494 16.10 1.91 19.95
CA ALA A 494 15.71 0.90 18.97
C ALA A 494 14.30 1.18 18.43
N MET A 495 14.10 0.96 17.14
CA MET A 495 12.82 1.09 16.46
C MET A 495 12.84 0.34 15.13
N ASN A 496 11.69 0.24 14.45
CA ASN A 496 11.67 -0.30 13.11
C ASN A 496 12.19 0.69 12.05
N SER A 497 12.59 0.16 10.89
CA SER A 497 13.15 0.98 9.79
C SER A 497 12.18 2.03 9.25
N TYR A 498 10.87 1.75 9.19
CA TYR A 498 9.86 2.73 8.79
C TYR A 498 9.92 3.98 9.69
N ARG A 499 9.91 3.77 11.02
CA ARG A 499 10.02 4.86 11.99
C ARG A 499 11.36 5.57 11.91
N GLY A 500 12.46 4.80 11.83
CA GLY A 500 13.82 5.34 11.77
C GLY A 500 14.11 6.18 10.53
N ASN A 501 13.38 5.97 9.44
CA ASN A 501 13.47 6.78 8.22
C ASN A 501 12.51 7.99 8.23
N GLY A 502 11.73 8.20 9.30
CA GLY A 502 10.83 9.36 9.45
C GLY A 502 9.36 9.05 9.23
N GLY A 503 9.02 7.79 8.94
CA GLY A 503 7.63 7.36 8.72
C GLY A 503 6.70 7.73 9.88
N GLY A 504 5.49 8.21 9.56
CA GLY A 504 4.52 8.71 10.53
C GLY A 504 4.92 10.01 11.22
N GLU A 505 6.02 10.66 10.80
CA GLU A 505 6.48 11.98 11.22
C GLU A 505 6.81 12.13 12.73
N LEU A 506 6.79 11.04 13.54
CA LEU A 506 7.03 11.12 14.98
C LEU A 506 8.45 11.60 15.33
N LEU A 507 9.46 11.22 14.51
CA LEU A 507 10.82 11.71 14.68
C LEU A 507 10.97 13.15 14.18
N VAL A 508 10.36 13.49 13.05
CA VAL A 508 10.56 14.78 12.38
C VAL A 508 9.73 15.87 13.04
N ARG A 509 8.41 15.72 13.09
CA ARG A 509 7.51 16.69 13.69
C ARG A 509 7.40 16.56 15.20
N GLY A 510 7.43 15.32 15.70
CA GLY A 510 7.37 15.03 17.13
C GLY A 510 8.65 15.40 17.84
N ALA A 511 9.72 14.67 17.59
CA ALA A 511 11.02 14.88 18.24
C ALA A 511 11.80 16.10 17.71
N GLY A 512 11.37 16.70 16.59
CA GLY A 512 12.02 17.89 16.01
C GLY A 512 13.35 17.58 15.30
N ILE A 513 13.59 16.32 14.91
CA ILE A 513 14.81 15.93 14.20
C ILE A 513 14.62 16.23 12.71
N PRO A 514 15.45 17.09 12.09
CA PRO A 514 15.34 17.36 10.66
C PRO A 514 15.45 16.08 9.83
N MET A 515 14.61 15.93 8.78
CA MET A 515 14.56 14.75 7.94
C MET A 515 15.93 14.39 7.34
N ASP A 516 16.67 15.38 6.86
CA ASP A 516 18.01 15.23 6.29
C ASP A 516 19.08 14.81 7.32
N SER A 517 18.79 14.96 8.61
CA SER A 517 19.66 14.57 9.71
C SER A 517 19.43 13.13 10.17
N LEU A 518 18.28 12.51 9.85
CA LEU A 518 17.94 11.15 10.28
C LEU A 518 19.00 10.10 9.89
N PRO A 519 19.54 10.08 8.64
CA PRO A 519 20.57 9.12 8.29
C PRO A 519 21.81 9.19 9.19
N SER A 520 22.19 10.38 9.66
CA SER A 520 23.35 10.57 10.56
C SER A 520 23.08 10.13 12.00
N ARG A 521 21.82 9.98 12.38
CA ARG A 521 21.39 9.49 13.70
C ARG A 521 21.34 7.98 13.79
N ILE A 522 21.21 7.28 12.63
CA ILE A 522 21.19 5.81 12.56
C ILE A 522 22.59 5.28 12.82
N ILE A 523 22.78 4.52 13.90
CA ILE A 523 24.06 3.92 14.29
C ILE A 523 24.10 2.41 14.10
N TYR A 524 22.95 1.79 13.85
CA TYR A 524 22.83 0.38 13.53
C TYR A 524 21.60 0.13 12.67
N MET A 525 21.73 -0.79 11.72
CA MET A 525 20.65 -1.36 10.91
C MET A 525 20.84 -2.86 10.85
N SER A 526 19.80 -3.63 11.18
CA SER A 526 19.88 -5.09 11.11
C SER A 526 19.91 -5.56 9.65
N PRO A 527 20.68 -6.64 9.33
CA PRO A 527 20.74 -7.19 7.97
C PRO A 527 19.47 -7.90 7.51
N ARG A 528 18.59 -8.28 8.43
CA ARG A 528 17.33 -8.96 8.18
C ARG A 528 16.18 -8.21 8.84
N ASP A 529 14.94 -8.52 8.44
CA ASP A 529 13.72 -7.96 9.02
C ASP A 529 13.43 -8.48 10.45
N GLN A 530 12.58 -7.78 11.19
CA GLN A 530 12.25 -8.11 12.57
C GLN A 530 11.57 -9.48 12.71
N ARG A 531 10.77 -9.89 11.73
CA ARG A 531 10.11 -11.21 11.74
C ARG A 531 11.13 -12.34 11.73
N HIS A 532 12.23 -12.19 11.00
CA HIS A 532 13.34 -13.16 11.04
C HIS A 532 13.87 -13.31 12.47
N TYR A 533 14.19 -12.21 13.15
CA TYR A 533 14.74 -12.26 14.51
C TYR A 533 13.73 -12.73 15.55
N LEU A 534 12.45 -12.39 15.42
CA LEU A 534 11.38 -12.95 16.25
C LEU A 534 11.31 -14.47 16.10
N THR A 535 11.41 -14.98 14.87
CA THR A 535 11.43 -16.41 14.61
C THR A 535 12.61 -17.10 15.27
N GLU A 536 13.82 -16.51 15.16
CA GLU A 536 15.03 -17.07 15.77
C GLU A 536 14.97 -17.01 17.32
N LYS A 537 14.44 -15.91 17.89
CA LYS A 537 14.22 -15.77 19.33
C LYS A 537 13.31 -16.89 19.85
N ILE A 538 12.15 -17.10 19.23
CA ILE A 538 11.19 -18.14 19.64
C ILE A 538 11.79 -19.55 19.49
N ARG A 539 12.51 -19.82 18.41
CA ARG A 539 13.23 -21.11 18.20
C ARG A 539 14.27 -21.37 19.27
N HIS A 540 15.00 -20.35 19.68
CA HIS A 540 16.04 -20.45 20.70
C HIS A 540 15.44 -20.67 22.10
N GLU A 541 14.39 -19.94 22.44
CA GLU A 541 13.72 -20.03 23.74
C GLU A 541 12.86 -21.30 23.89
N GLY A 542 12.30 -21.79 22.78
CA GLY A 542 11.49 -23.01 22.72
C GLY A 542 10.11 -22.86 23.37
N ASN A 543 10.08 -22.60 24.68
CA ASN A 543 8.86 -22.32 25.46
C ASN A 543 8.89 -20.89 25.98
N VAL A 544 7.97 -20.06 25.52
CA VAL A 544 7.94 -18.62 25.80
C VAL A 544 6.67 -18.27 26.58
N ALA A 545 6.81 -17.48 27.64
CA ALA A 545 5.70 -16.89 28.38
C ALA A 545 5.70 -15.36 28.20
N PRO A 546 5.22 -14.82 27.06
CA PRO A 546 5.19 -13.37 26.86
C PRO A 546 4.41 -12.68 27.99
N GLN A 547 4.98 -11.61 28.54
CA GLN A 547 4.41 -10.86 29.66
C GLN A 547 4.41 -9.37 29.37
N SER A 548 3.47 -8.63 29.99
CA SER A 548 3.50 -7.19 30.01
C SER A 548 4.60 -6.68 30.94
N HIS A 549 5.32 -5.65 30.53
CA HIS A 549 6.33 -4.97 31.37
C HIS A 549 5.70 -4.13 32.48
N HIS A 550 4.45 -3.68 32.30
CA HIS A 550 3.77 -2.73 33.21
C HIS A 550 4.58 -1.44 33.46
N ASN A 551 5.41 -1.07 32.51
CA ASN A 551 6.34 0.06 32.61
C ASN A 551 5.69 1.42 32.30
N TRP A 552 4.46 1.42 31.77
CA TRP A 552 3.71 2.65 31.56
C TRP A 552 2.20 2.46 31.76
N ARG A 553 1.51 3.58 32.03
CA ARG A 553 0.06 3.62 32.25
C ARG A 553 -0.54 5.00 31.98
N PHE A 554 -1.84 5.04 31.76
CA PHE A 554 -2.62 6.27 31.76
C PHE A 554 -2.94 6.75 33.18
N VAL A 555 -2.85 8.06 33.41
CA VAL A 555 -3.18 8.69 34.69
C VAL A 555 -4.05 9.95 34.43
N PRO A 556 -4.89 10.41 35.40
CA PRO A 556 -5.15 9.78 36.70
C PRO A 556 -5.94 8.47 36.52
N THR A 557 -5.61 7.46 37.33
CA THR A 557 -6.16 6.10 37.24
C THR A 557 -7.68 6.06 37.38
N GLU A 558 -8.23 6.88 38.26
CA GLU A 558 -9.67 7.00 38.52
C GLU A 558 -10.47 7.54 37.31
N TRP A 559 -9.83 8.21 36.36
CA TRP A 559 -10.44 8.62 35.10
C TRP A 559 -10.17 7.61 34.00
N ALA A 560 -8.93 7.12 33.92
CA ALA A 560 -8.48 6.27 32.84
C ALA A 560 -9.13 4.88 32.85
N GLU A 561 -9.19 4.19 34.00
CA GLU A 561 -9.72 2.82 34.05
C GLU A 561 -11.18 2.70 33.59
N PRO A 562 -12.14 3.53 34.07
CA PRO A 562 -13.50 3.46 33.56
C PRO A 562 -13.61 3.82 32.07
N ALA A 563 -12.79 4.76 31.60
CA ALA A 563 -12.77 5.17 30.21
C ALA A 563 -12.19 4.08 29.29
N ILE A 564 -11.13 3.38 29.73
CA ILE A 564 -10.56 2.21 29.03
C ILE A 564 -11.62 1.14 28.83
N LEU A 565 -12.35 0.77 29.89
CA LEU A 565 -13.41 -0.26 29.80
C LEU A 565 -14.51 0.14 28.82
N ARG A 566 -14.90 1.42 28.82
CA ARG A 566 -15.92 1.97 27.93
C ARG A 566 -15.47 1.96 26.47
N ASP A 567 -14.26 2.44 26.19
CA ASP A 567 -13.71 2.54 24.85
C ASP A 567 -13.36 1.18 24.27
N ARG A 568 -12.83 0.26 25.09
CA ARG A 568 -12.56 -1.13 24.71
C ARG A 568 -13.84 -1.83 24.23
N LYS A 569 -14.93 -1.67 24.99
CA LYS A 569 -16.24 -2.21 24.63
C LYS A 569 -16.77 -1.60 23.33
N LEU A 570 -16.56 -0.31 23.14
CA LEU A 570 -17.01 0.40 21.93
C LEU A 570 -16.22 -0.04 20.69
N ILE A 571 -14.88 -0.06 20.79
CA ILE A 571 -13.98 -0.32 19.65
C ILE A 571 -14.00 -1.80 19.25
N PHE A 572 -13.95 -2.72 20.21
CA PHE A 572 -13.84 -4.16 19.94
C PHE A 572 -15.14 -4.93 20.13
N LYS A 573 -16.24 -4.25 20.47
CA LYS A 573 -17.58 -4.86 20.69
C LYS A 573 -17.55 -5.98 21.74
N GLU A 574 -16.74 -5.80 22.77
CA GLU A 574 -16.58 -6.73 23.91
C GLU A 574 -17.73 -6.64 24.94
#